data_9f3c5c36b1bcee2ba6f73627777e630f
#
_entry.id   9f3c5c36b1bcee2ba6f73627777e630f
#
_cell.length_a   1.000
_cell.length_b   1.000
_cell.length_c   1.000
_cell.angle_alpha   90.00
_cell.angle_beta   90.00
_cell.angle_gamma   90.00
#
_symmetry.space_group_name_H-M   'P 1'
#
loop_
_entity.id
_entity.type
_entity.pdbx_description
1 polymer ?
#
loop_
_entity_poly.entity_id
_entity_poly.type
_entity_poly.pdbx_seq_one_letter_code
_entity_poly.pdbx_strand_id
1 'polypeptide(L)'
;TPVAPDCLFCPLNDSCVARLKGIAGSLPVKQHKTKVTNRYFNYIYVRMGAHTLIHKRTEDDIWKNLFELPLVETEKDLSEEEFLACPQFHALFAEGEVRMVRTLLRGVKHVLSHRVIYTNFYEVTLPDNSSSFSSYQRVAVEDLGRYAVPRLIHAFLEKYV
;
A
#
# COMPACT_ATOMS: atom_id res chain seq x y z
N THR A 1 27.45 4.79 9.31
CA THR A 1 26.44 4.44 8.28
C THR A 1 26.91 3.26 7.45
N PRO A 2 26.02 2.50 6.77
CA PRO A 2 26.41 1.36 5.94
C PRO A 2 27.28 1.71 4.71
N VAL A 3 27.32 2.98 4.33
CA VAL A 3 28.07 3.45 3.13
C VAL A 3 29.39 4.11 3.52
N ALA A 4 29.43 4.74 4.69
CA ALA A 4 30.62 5.42 5.20
C ALA A 4 30.70 5.17 6.73
N PRO A 5 31.30 4.06 7.16
CA PRO A 5 31.47 3.78 8.59
C PRO A 5 32.45 4.75 9.23
N ASP A 6 32.01 5.39 10.30
CA ASP A 6 32.90 6.24 11.11
C ASP A 6 33.67 5.37 12.12
N CYS A 7 34.76 4.81 11.65
CA CYS A 7 35.56 3.89 12.45
C CYS A 7 36.33 4.56 13.59
N LEU A 8 36.57 5.86 13.54
CA LEU A 8 37.31 6.57 14.58
C LEU A 8 36.50 6.71 15.87
N PHE A 9 35.21 6.94 15.75
CA PHE A 9 34.26 7.07 16.87
C PHE A 9 33.49 5.78 17.19
N CYS A 10 33.83 4.67 16.53
CA CYS A 10 33.15 3.39 16.77
C CYS A 10 33.63 2.78 18.11
N PRO A 11 32.68 2.40 19.01
CA PRO A 11 33.05 1.76 20.29
C PRO A 11 33.76 0.40 20.12
N LEU A 12 33.65 -0.23 18.94
CA LEU A 12 34.36 -1.47 18.60
C LEU A 12 35.65 -1.26 17.83
N ASN A 13 36.15 -0.02 17.77
CA ASN A 13 37.26 0.39 16.97
C ASN A 13 38.50 -0.52 17.13
N ASP A 14 38.91 -0.82 18.37
CA ASP A 14 40.16 -1.55 18.67
C ASP A 14 40.05 -3.06 18.40
N SER A 15 38.81 -3.62 18.39
CA SER A 15 38.56 -5.05 18.19
C SER A 15 37.97 -5.37 16.83
N CYS A 16 37.69 -4.36 15.97
CA CYS A 16 37.03 -4.54 14.71
C CYS A 16 37.95 -5.15 13.64
N VAL A 17 37.74 -6.41 13.31
CA VAL A 17 38.50 -7.15 12.28
C VAL A 17 38.44 -6.46 10.91
N ALA A 18 37.27 -5.91 10.53
CA ALA A 18 37.13 -5.20 9.26
C ALA A 18 38.00 -3.96 9.15
N ARG A 19 38.16 -3.21 10.26
CA ARG A 19 39.05 -2.05 10.34
C ARG A 19 40.53 -2.49 10.33
N LEU A 20 40.89 -3.48 11.15
CA LEU A 20 42.23 -4.01 11.20
C LEU A 20 42.72 -4.52 9.86
N LYS A 21 41.82 -5.11 9.04
CA LYS A 21 42.13 -5.55 7.69
C LYS A 21 41.95 -4.47 6.61
N GLY A 22 41.57 -3.26 6.96
CA GLY A 22 41.34 -2.16 5.99
C GLY A 22 40.17 -2.35 5.03
N ILE A 23 39.21 -3.28 5.33
CA ILE A 23 38.08 -3.63 4.46
C ILE A 23 36.75 -3.07 4.91
N ALA A 24 36.72 -2.22 5.94
CA ALA A 24 35.47 -1.68 6.51
C ALA A 24 34.62 -0.94 5.48
N GLY A 25 35.22 -0.24 4.53
CA GLY A 25 34.50 0.48 3.47
C GLY A 25 33.93 -0.42 2.36
N SER A 26 34.37 -1.68 2.25
CA SER A 26 33.86 -2.64 1.30
C SER A 26 32.74 -3.54 1.86
N LEU A 27 32.41 -3.38 3.13
CA LEU A 27 31.38 -4.15 3.80
C LEU A 27 30.08 -3.32 3.97
N PRO A 28 28.90 -3.97 3.96
CA PRO A 28 28.67 -5.38 3.64
C PRO A 28 28.86 -5.69 2.15
N VAL A 29 29.42 -6.85 1.86
CA VAL A 29 29.56 -7.32 0.47
C VAL A 29 28.17 -7.62 -0.09
N LYS A 30 27.70 -6.79 -1.02
CA LYS A 30 26.43 -7.00 -1.72
C LYS A 30 26.65 -7.93 -2.90
N GLN A 31 26.27 -9.18 -2.74
CA GLN A 31 26.47 -10.20 -3.80
C GLN A 31 25.55 -9.99 -5.00
N HIS A 32 24.35 -9.39 -4.80
CA HIS A 32 23.42 -9.13 -5.89
C HIS A 32 22.69 -7.79 -5.69
N LYS A 33 22.46 -7.06 -6.77
CA LYS A 33 21.51 -5.95 -6.78
C LYS A 33 20.10 -6.55 -6.74
N THR A 34 19.35 -6.29 -5.69
CA THR A 34 17.95 -6.72 -5.63
C THR A 34 17.16 -6.04 -6.75
N LYS A 35 16.50 -6.85 -7.58
CA LYS A 35 15.62 -6.33 -8.63
C LYS A 35 14.41 -5.67 -7.96
N VAL A 36 14.24 -4.38 -8.19
CA VAL A 36 13.06 -3.65 -7.75
C VAL A 36 11.94 -3.89 -8.75
N THR A 37 10.76 -4.27 -8.27
CA THR A 37 9.55 -4.45 -9.09
C THR A 37 8.55 -3.34 -8.82
N ASN A 38 7.84 -2.91 -9.86
CA ASN A 38 6.75 -1.94 -9.73
C ASN A 38 5.42 -2.68 -9.57
N ARG A 39 4.54 -2.15 -8.73
CA ARG A 39 3.15 -2.60 -8.56
C ARG A 39 2.22 -1.40 -8.66
N TYR A 40 1.03 -1.60 -9.19
CA TYR A 40 0.05 -0.54 -9.43
C TYR A 40 -1.23 -0.88 -8.69
N PHE A 41 -1.49 -0.13 -7.62
CA PHE A 41 -2.60 -0.34 -6.71
C PHE A 41 -3.68 0.72 -6.92
N ASN A 42 -4.90 0.28 -7.12
CA ASN A 42 -6.07 1.15 -7.21
C ASN A 42 -6.98 0.81 -6.04
N TYR A 43 -6.88 1.59 -4.96
CA TYR A 43 -7.73 1.44 -3.78
C TYR A 43 -9.06 2.14 -3.98
N ILE A 44 -10.11 1.50 -3.48
CA ILE A 44 -11.48 2.00 -3.56
C ILE A 44 -11.97 2.28 -2.13
N TYR A 45 -12.14 3.55 -1.80
CA TYR A 45 -12.82 3.96 -0.58
C TYR A 45 -14.32 3.92 -0.82
N VAL A 46 -14.97 2.87 -0.34
CA VAL A 46 -16.41 2.69 -0.49
C VAL A 46 -17.15 3.48 0.57
N ARG A 47 -18.11 4.32 0.16
CA ARG A 47 -19.01 5.04 1.07
C ARG A 47 -20.41 4.45 1.05
N MET A 48 -20.89 4.04 2.23
CA MET A 48 -22.25 3.56 2.48
C MET A 48 -22.78 4.28 3.74
N GLY A 49 -23.35 5.46 3.55
CA GLY A 49 -23.73 6.33 4.68
C GLY A 49 -22.53 6.66 5.57
N ALA A 50 -22.58 6.26 6.84
CA ALA A 50 -21.49 6.41 7.83
C ALA A 50 -20.49 5.23 7.83
N HIS A 51 -20.56 4.29 6.89
CA HIS A 51 -19.75 3.09 6.86
C HIS A 51 -18.85 3.02 5.62
N THR A 52 -17.80 2.24 5.76
CA THR A 52 -16.91 1.83 4.67
C THR A 52 -16.60 0.35 4.74
N LEU A 53 -15.80 -0.14 3.81
CA LEU A 53 -15.41 -1.54 3.69
C LEU A 53 -13.91 -1.71 3.85
N ILE A 54 -13.52 -2.70 4.64
CA ILE A 54 -12.14 -3.12 4.78
C ILE A 54 -12.05 -4.64 4.74
N HIS A 55 -10.88 -5.17 4.45
CA HIS A 55 -10.59 -6.59 4.66
C HIS A 55 -9.18 -6.78 5.17
N LYS A 56 -8.93 -7.90 5.80
CA LYS A 56 -7.60 -8.27 6.29
C LYS A 56 -6.83 -9.01 5.20
N ARG A 57 -5.61 -8.54 4.89
CA ARG A 57 -4.70 -9.25 3.98
C ARG A 57 -4.22 -10.53 4.64
N THR A 58 -4.54 -11.68 4.06
CA THR A 58 -4.13 -13.00 4.55
C THR A 58 -3.04 -13.64 3.69
N GLU A 59 -2.92 -13.17 2.45
CA GLU A 59 -1.96 -13.66 1.48
C GLU A 59 -0.51 -13.47 1.95
N ASP A 60 0.39 -14.35 1.50
CA ASP A 60 1.81 -14.27 1.78
C ASP A 60 2.50 -13.22 0.88
N ASP A 61 2.16 -11.97 1.12
CA ASP A 61 2.61 -10.81 0.37
C ASP A 61 2.90 -9.64 1.34
N ILE A 62 3.24 -8.47 0.77
CA ILE A 62 3.42 -7.23 1.56
C ILE A 62 2.19 -6.96 2.42
N TRP A 63 2.44 -6.39 3.61
CA TRP A 63 1.41 -5.97 4.55
C TRP A 63 0.47 -7.09 5.03
N LYS A 64 0.94 -8.34 5.01
CA LYS A 64 0.22 -9.48 5.57
C LYS A 64 -0.26 -9.18 7.00
N ASN A 65 -1.48 -9.55 7.30
CA ASN A 65 -2.20 -9.30 8.55
C ASN A 65 -2.61 -7.85 8.83
N LEU A 66 -2.32 -6.90 7.95
CA LEU A 66 -2.89 -5.56 8.01
C LEU A 66 -4.24 -5.51 7.29
N PHE A 67 -5.06 -4.53 7.67
CA PHE A 67 -6.31 -4.23 6.97
C PHE A 67 -6.09 -3.27 5.81
N GLU A 68 -6.90 -3.39 4.78
CA GLU A 68 -6.87 -2.48 3.63
C GLU A 68 -8.28 -2.23 3.08
N LEU A 69 -8.38 -1.18 2.28
CA LEU A 69 -9.56 -0.90 1.46
C LEU A 69 -9.65 -1.90 0.29
N PRO A 70 -10.82 -2.08 -0.34
CA PRO A 70 -10.92 -2.82 -1.60
C PRO A 70 -9.86 -2.38 -2.60
N LEU A 71 -9.15 -3.36 -3.17
CA LEU A 71 -8.00 -3.16 -4.03
C LEU A 71 -8.20 -3.82 -5.40
N VAL A 72 -7.91 -3.07 -6.45
CA VAL A 72 -7.67 -3.62 -7.79
C VAL A 72 -6.20 -3.39 -8.14
N GLU A 73 -5.44 -4.46 -8.23
CA GLU A 73 -4.06 -4.41 -8.72
C GLU A 73 -4.04 -4.56 -10.25
N THR A 74 -3.28 -3.70 -10.92
CA THR A 74 -3.15 -3.71 -12.38
C THR A 74 -1.70 -3.89 -12.79
N GLU A 75 -1.46 -4.33 -14.03
CA GLU A 75 -0.09 -4.56 -14.55
C GLU A 75 0.64 -3.25 -14.87
N LYS A 76 -0.10 -2.18 -15.12
CA LYS A 76 0.41 -0.85 -15.45
C LYS A 76 -0.42 0.24 -14.75
N ASP A 77 0.11 1.45 -14.73
CA ASP A 77 -0.69 2.61 -14.35
C ASP A 77 -1.76 2.87 -15.43
N LEU A 78 -3.01 2.84 -15.00
CA LEU A 78 -4.16 3.11 -15.87
C LEU A 78 -4.59 4.57 -15.70
N SER A 79 -5.06 5.20 -16.78
CA SER A 79 -5.80 6.46 -16.66
C SER A 79 -7.10 6.22 -15.86
N GLU A 80 -7.74 7.29 -15.41
CA GLU A 80 -9.04 7.18 -14.73
C GLU A 80 -10.07 6.49 -15.62
N GLU A 81 -10.15 6.89 -16.87
CA GLU A 81 -11.09 6.31 -17.86
C GLU A 81 -10.82 4.82 -18.08
N GLU A 82 -9.53 4.44 -18.28
CA GLU A 82 -9.14 3.05 -18.46
C GLU A 82 -9.47 2.21 -17.21
N PHE A 83 -9.24 2.76 -16.00
CA PHE A 83 -9.54 2.05 -14.76
C PHE A 83 -11.03 1.85 -14.56
N LEU A 84 -11.83 2.90 -14.75
CA LEU A 84 -13.29 2.81 -14.62
C LEU A 84 -13.94 1.90 -15.67
N ALA A 85 -13.30 1.72 -16.82
CA ALA A 85 -13.76 0.81 -17.87
C ALA A 85 -13.23 -0.63 -17.71
N CYS A 86 -12.30 -0.89 -16.76
CA CYS A 86 -11.70 -2.22 -16.66
C CYS A 86 -12.67 -3.26 -16.05
N PRO A 87 -12.64 -4.50 -16.53
CA PRO A 87 -13.51 -5.57 -16.03
C PRO A 87 -13.35 -5.84 -14.54
N GLN A 88 -12.12 -5.71 -14.01
CA GLN A 88 -11.82 -5.94 -12.60
C GLN A 88 -12.54 -4.92 -11.69
N PHE A 89 -12.66 -3.66 -12.12
CA PHE A 89 -13.43 -2.67 -11.40
C PHE A 89 -14.93 -3.04 -11.38
N HIS A 90 -15.50 -3.34 -12.54
CA HIS A 90 -16.92 -3.67 -12.64
C HIS A 90 -17.29 -4.96 -11.88
N ALA A 91 -16.39 -5.94 -11.84
CA ALA A 91 -16.62 -7.21 -11.12
C ALA A 91 -16.76 -7.06 -9.60
N LEU A 92 -16.37 -5.91 -9.03
CA LEU A 92 -16.48 -5.64 -7.59
C LEU A 92 -17.90 -5.27 -7.17
N PHE A 93 -18.73 -4.79 -8.09
CA PHE A 93 -20.02 -4.18 -7.79
C PHE A 93 -21.16 -5.00 -8.38
N ALA A 94 -22.26 -5.10 -7.64
CA ALA A 94 -23.51 -5.58 -8.18
C ALA A 94 -24.07 -4.55 -9.19
N GLU A 95 -24.77 -5.04 -10.20
CA GLU A 95 -25.28 -4.22 -11.28
C GLU A 95 -26.19 -3.09 -10.76
N GLY A 96 -25.94 -1.86 -11.18
CA GLY A 96 -26.73 -0.69 -10.82
C GLY A 96 -26.54 -0.15 -9.40
N GLU A 97 -25.65 -0.73 -8.58
CA GLU A 97 -25.43 -0.25 -7.21
C GLU A 97 -24.51 0.98 -7.12
N VAL A 98 -23.61 1.17 -8.08
CA VAL A 98 -22.70 2.32 -8.08
C VAL A 98 -23.48 3.62 -8.39
N ARG A 99 -23.53 4.52 -7.40
CA ARG A 99 -24.23 5.80 -7.51
C ARG A 99 -23.31 6.93 -7.97
N MET A 100 -22.07 6.92 -7.51
CA MET A 100 -21.08 7.95 -7.83
C MET A 100 -19.68 7.36 -7.74
N VAL A 101 -18.80 7.79 -8.63
CA VAL A 101 -17.36 7.53 -8.57
C VAL A 101 -16.63 8.85 -8.61
N ARG A 102 -15.61 8.99 -7.77
CA ARG A 102 -14.77 10.18 -7.72
C ARG A 102 -13.31 9.79 -7.49
N THR A 103 -12.41 10.34 -8.28
CA THR A 103 -10.97 10.21 -8.01
C THR A 103 -10.57 11.14 -6.88
N LEU A 104 -9.98 10.60 -5.82
CA LEU A 104 -9.51 11.36 -4.67
C LEU A 104 -8.02 11.70 -4.76
N LEU A 105 -7.20 10.74 -5.20
CA LEU A 105 -5.76 10.92 -5.26
C LEU A 105 -5.15 9.99 -6.31
N ARG A 106 -4.17 10.48 -7.06
CA ARG A 106 -3.48 9.69 -8.09
C ARG A 106 -1.97 9.78 -7.98
N GLY A 107 -1.29 8.72 -8.44
CA GLY A 107 0.16 8.69 -8.62
C GLY A 107 0.95 8.74 -7.31
N VAL A 108 0.39 8.29 -6.20
CA VAL A 108 1.12 8.20 -4.93
C VAL A 108 2.19 7.12 -5.02
N LYS A 109 3.43 7.52 -4.89
CA LYS A 109 4.57 6.61 -4.90
C LYS A 109 4.95 6.20 -3.48
N HIS A 110 4.96 4.89 -3.22
CA HIS A 110 5.42 4.30 -1.97
C HIS A 110 6.56 3.32 -2.22
N VAL A 111 7.72 3.58 -1.60
CA VAL A 111 8.95 2.81 -1.85
C VAL A 111 9.17 1.83 -0.70
N LEU A 112 9.28 0.55 -1.05
CA LEU A 112 9.69 -0.55 -0.17
C LEU A 112 11.08 -1.05 -0.61
N SER A 113 11.71 -1.90 0.20
CA SER A 113 13.08 -2.40 -0.07
C SER A 113 13.25 -3.05 -1.45
N HIS A 114 12.23 -3.75 -1.93
CA HIS A 114 12.28 -4.54 -3.17
C HIS A 114 11.14 -4.22 -4.14
N ARG A 115 10.28 -3.26 -3.80
CA ARG A 115 9.10 -2.91 -4.59
C ARG A 115 8.86 -1.41 -4.55
N VAL A 116 8.36 -0.88 -5.66
CA VAL A 116 7.78 0.47 -5.71
C VAL A 116 6.31 0.30 -6.02
N ILE A 117 5.47 0.90 -5.20
CA ILE A 117 4.02 0.85 -5.35
C ILE A 117 3.56 2.22 -5.85
N TYR A 118 2.89 2.23 -6.97
CA TYR A 118 2.17 3.40 -7.48
C TYR A 118 0.69 3.22 -7.16
N THR A 119 0.10 4.19 -6.50
CA THR A 119 -1.24 4.03 -5.92
C THR A 119 -2.15 5.16 -6.34
N ASN A 120 -3.36 4.78 -6.74
CA ASN A 120 -4.48 5.67 -6.95
C ASN A 120 -5.58 5.36 -5.93
N PHE A 121 -6.33 6.37 -5.50
CA PHE A 121 -7.46 6.24 -4.58
C PHE A 121 -8.72 6.80 -5.23
N TYR A 122 -9.75 6.00 -5.24
CA TYR A 122 -11.07 6.33 -5.78
C TYR A 122 -12.11 6.22 -4.66
N GLU A 123 -13.08 7.12 -4.65
CA GLU A 123 -14.27 7.01 -3.83
C GLU A 123 -15.40 6.45 -4.67
N VAL A 124 -16.09 5.46 -4.15
CA VAL A 124 -17.30 4.92 -4.76
C VAL A 124 -18.43 4.95 -3.74
N THR A 125 -19.54 5.59 -4.10
CA THR A 125 -20.73 5.65 -3.25
C THR A 125 -21.69 4.54 -3.64
N LEU A 126 -22.03 3.72 -2.65
CA LEU A 126 -23.02 2.64 -2.75
C LEU A 126 -24.22 2.92 -1.85
N PRO A 127 -25.38 2.28 -2.10
CA PRO A 127 -26.51 2.31 -1.17
C PRO A 127 -26.15 1.56 0.12
N ASP A 128 -26.81 1.94 1.23
CA ASP A 128 -26.55 1.33 2.55
C ASP A 128 -26.86 -0.17 2.61
N ASN A 129 -27.75 -0.63 1.75
CA ASN A 129 -28.14 -2.04 1.63
C ASN A 129 -27.43 -2.76 0.47
N SER A 130 -26.29 -2.24 0.00
CA SER A 130 -25.50 -2.85 -1.06
C SER A 130 -25.13 -4.29 -0.74
N SER A 131 -25.24 -5.16 -1.75
CA SER A 131 -24.79 -6.55 -1.71
C SER A 131 -23.36 -6.75 -2.23
N SER A 132 -22.78 -5.68 -2.77
CA SER A 132 -21.39 -5.68 -3.22
C SER A 132 -20.43 -5.98 -2.07
N PHE A 133 -19.32 -6.65 -2.37
CA PHE A 133 -18.26 -6.93 -1.37
C PHE A 133 -18.71 -7.80 -0.18
N SER A 134 -19.48 -8.85 -0.40
CA SER A 134 -19.99 -9.73 0.67
C SER A 134 -18.90 -10.36 1.56
N SER A 135 -17.67 -10.46 1.07
CA SER A 135 -16.49 -10.96 1.82
C SER A 135 -15.74 -9.89 2.61
N TYR A 136 -16.13 -8.61 2.48
CA TYR A 136 -15.48 -7.50 3.18
C TYR A 136 -16.18 -7.19 4.49
N GLN A 137 -15.43 -6.68 5.45
CA GLN A 137 -15.96 -6.22 6.71
C GLN A 137 -16.49 -4.78 6.57
N ARG A 138 -17.76 -4.58 6.89
CA ARG A 138 -18.37 -3.26 6.98
C ARG A 138 -18.03 -2.64 8.35
N VAL A 139 -17.45 -1.45 8.35
CA VAL A 139 -17.02 -0.73 9.55
C VAL A 139 -17.50 0.71 9.53
N ALA A 140 -17.80 1.27 10.69
CA ALA A 140 -18.08 2.69 10.79
C ALA A 140 -16.80 3.50 10.47
N VAL A 141 -16.94 4.60 9.77
CA VAL A 141 -15.80 5.45 9.37
C VAL A 141 -15.05 5.95 10.62
N GLU A 142 -15.76 6.29 11.68
CA GLU A 142 -15.19 6.72 12.97
C GLU A 142 -14.35 5.64 13.66
N ASP A 143 -14.59 4.37 13.38
CA ASP A 143 -13.88 3.24 13.96
C ASP A 143 -12.64 2.81 13.14
N LEU A 144 -12.39 3.39 11.96
CA LEU A 144 -11.25 3.04 11.12
C LEU A 144 -9.89 3.12 11.83
N GLY A 145 -9.74 4.06 12.76
CA GLY A 145 -8.53 4.22 13.56
C GLY A 145 -8.18 3.04 14.48
N ARG A 146 -9.12 2.10 14.69
CA ARG A 146 -8.91 0.87 15.49
C ARG A 146 -8.25 -0.25 14.68
N TYR A 147 -8.18 -0.12 13.37
CA TYR A 147 -7.65 -1.15 12.48
C TYR A 147 -6.22 -0.82 12.06
N ALA A 148 -5.34 -1.80 12.17
CA ALA A 148 -3.96 -1.66 11.73
C ALA A 148 -3.91 -1.70 10.19
N VAL A 149 -3.62 -0.57 9.57
CA VAL A 149 -3.52 -0.40 8.11
C VAL A 149 -2.08 -0.04 7.70
N PRO A 150 -1.66 -0.31 6.45
CA PRO A 150 -0.39 0.18 5.93
C PRO A 150 -0.27 1.71 6.02
N ARG A 151 0.96 2.22 6.23
CA ARG A 151 1.21 3.67 6.32
C ARG A 151 0.67 4.46 5.11
N LEU A 152 0.68 3.85 3.94
CA LEU A 152 0.12 4.42 2.71
C LEU A 152 -1.38 4.72 2.85
N ILE A 153 -2.14 3.74 3.34
CA ILE A 153 -3.59 3.88 3.57
C ILE A 153 -3.86 4.82 4.74
N HIS A 154 -3.08 4.72 5.82
CA HIS A 154 -3.22 5.61 6.96
C HIS A 154 -3.09 7.09 6.56
N ALA A 155 -2.06 7.43 5.77
CA ALA A 155 -1.86 8.79 5.29
C ALA A 155 -3.00 9.29 4.38
N PHE A 156 -3.62 8.38 3.62
CA PHE A 156 -4.81 8.69 2.84
C PHE A 156 -6.01 8.97 3.76
N LEU A 157 -6.29 8.11 4.72
CA LEU A 157 -7.41 8.25 5.65
C LEU A 157 -7.32 9.55 6.47
N GLU A 158 -6.14 9.89 7.00
CA GLU A 158 -5.92 11.14 7.74
C GLU A 158 -6.27 12.42 6.94
N LYS A 159 -6.21 12.34 5.61
CA LYS A 159 -6.39 13.52 4.76
C LYS A 159 -7.77 13.61 4.09
N TYR A 160 -8.40 12.49 3.82
CA TYR A 160 -9.60 12.44 2.96
C TYR A 160 -10.84 11.86 3.66
N VAL A 161 -10.66 11.29 4.83
CA VAL A 161 -11.71 10.64 5.63
C VAL A 161 -11.80 11.25 7.03
#